data_7a374b74eac330a8769e374e3dfd0861
#
_entry.id   7a374b74eac330a8769e374e3dfd0861
#
_cell.length_a   1.000
_cell.length_b   1.000
_cell.length_c   1.000
_cell.angle_alpha   90.00
_cell.angle_beta   90.00
_cell.angle_gamma   90.00
#
_symmetry.space_group_name_H-M   'P 1'
#
loop_
_entity.id
_entity.type
_entity.pdbx_description
1 polymer ?
#
loop_
_entity_poly.entity_id
_entity_poly.type
_entity_poly.pdbx_seq_one_letter_code
_entity_poly.pdbx_strand_id
1 'polypeptide(L)'
;MAVQGWGTDGSVARLLFAEGWRFEFYQAVRLLEKMAQDHVPVGEGADPDRESVRFSSRVAFDFPASEVDEVRLPASPGTPARMTVNVLGLAGALGPLPAPFTEMLLERVAAKDPAFRDFLDIFNHRLVSLLYRARKRLRPAIAWERPDRGVYARAAFALIGLGTEGLGRRMDVDDRVLLSYTGLLARRTRSAVELRLMLADYFAVGVTCTQFLGRWLELDLDQRTALGTSGGGRFNELTARGGGAVLGSRVWDQGAGFEIGLGPLTLSQFLDFLPVGRGFRSLVQLVRFAVGDELDFTVRLTLKDTQVPPCRLGCGPRLGWSAWLKTRDFTADDSQVRLAGRPFTRLQGRPAAQ
;
A
#
# COMPACT_ATOMS: atom_id res chain seq x y z
N MET A 1 7.67 11.53 20.00
CA MET A 1 8.83 10.87 20.61
C MET A 1 10.05 11.20 19.78
N ALA A 2 11.06 11.75 20.44
CA ALA A 2 12.27 12.28 19.85
C ALA A 2 12.99 11.26 18.98
N VAL A 3 13.32 11.61 17.78
CA VAL A 3 14.35 10.96 16.98
C VAL A 3 15.68 11.28 17.65
N GLN A 4 16.08 10.43 18.59
CA GLN A 4 17.41 10.46 19.14
C GLN A 4 18.41 10.04 18.07
N GLY A 5 19.46 10.81 17.98
CA GLY A 5 20.47 10.90 16.99
C GLY A 5 21.12 9.59 16.57
N TRP A 6 21.39 9.51 15.34
CA TRP A 6 22.47 8.72 14.79
C TRP A 6 23.78 9.32 15.33
N GLY A 7 24.44 8.56 16.18
CA GLY A 7 25.63 9.02 16.90
C GLY A 7 26.74 9.40 15.94
N THR A 8 27.00 10.65 15.90
CA THR A 8 28.29 11.34 15.76
C THR A 8 28.06 12.81 16.10
N ASP A 9 29.01 13.49 16.64
CA ASP A 9 29.05 14.77 17.37
C ASP A 9 28.48 16.03 16.71
N GLY A 10 27.48 15.92 15.84
CA GLY A 10 26.78 17.06 15.26
C GLY A 10 25.42 16.65 14.77
N SER A 11 24.37 17.14 15.38
CA SER A 11 23.00 17.03 14.78
C SER A 11 23.05 17.58 13.35
N VAL A 12 22.59 16.79 12.37
CA VAL A 12 22.49 17.21 10.96
C VAL A 12 21.79 18.57 10.83
N ALA A 13 20.80 18.83 11.69
CA ALA A 13 20.12 20.12 11.80
C ALA A 13 21.12 21.26 12.15
N ARG A 14 22.01 21.04 13.11
CA ARG A 14 23.00 22.04 13.49
C ARG A 14 23.97 22.33 12.37
N LEU A 15 24.44 21.31 11.65
CA LEU A 15 25.29 21.46 10.46
C LEU A 15 24.57 22.21 9.33
N LEU A 16 23.29 21.97 9.10
CA LEU A 16 22.51 22.65 8.07
C LEU A 16 22.44 24.17 8.30
N PHE A 17 22.29 24.60 9.55
CA PHE A 17 22.26 26.04 9.87
C PHE A 17 23.65 26.68 9.97
N ALA A 18 24.68 25.91 10.33
CA ALA A 18 26.05 26.41 10.44
C ALA A 18 26.78 26.42 9.11
N GLU A 19 26.60 25.39 8.28
CA GLU A 19 27.31 25.16 7.03
C GLU A 19 26.34 24.79 5.89
N GLY A 20 25.31 25.61 5.69
CA GLY A 20 24.24 25.35 4.70
C GLY A 20 24.76 25.13 3.27
N TRP A 21 25.89 25.77 2.94
CA TRP A 21 26.54 25.64 1.62
C TRP A 21 27.07 24.24 1.29
N ARG A 22 27.22 23.35 2.27
CA ARG A 22 27.65 21.94 2.06
C ARG A 22 26.52 21.04 1.63
N PHE A 23 25.28 21.50 1.68
CA PHE A 23 24.10 20.72 1.34
C PHE A 23 23.61 21.02 -0.07
N GLU A 24 23.20 19.99 -0.79
CA GLU A 24 22.44 20.14 -2.05
C GLU A 24 21.09 20.81 -1.73
N PHE A 25 20.66 21.73 -2.58
CA PHE A 25 19.43 22.51 -2.40
C PHE A 25 18.21 21.65 -2.04
N TYR A 26 17.94 20.61 -2.81
CA TYR A 26 16.76 19.77 -2.58
C TYR A 26 16.83 19.00 -1.26
N GLN A 27 18.00 18.58 -0.84
CA GLN A 27 18.18 17.88 0.42
C GLN A 27 18.04 18.85 1.61
N ALA A 28 18.57 20.07 1.49
CA ALA A 28 18.42 21.10 2.50
C ALA A 28 16.95 21.46 2.74
N VAL A 29 16.19 21.70 1.67
CA VAL A 29 14.74 21.99 1.75
C VAL A 29 13.99 20.83 2.39
N ARG A 30 14.28 19.60 1.97
CA ARG A 30 13.65 18.39 2.55
C ARG A 30 13.91 18.24 4.05
N LEU A 31 15.12 18.57 4.51
CA LEU A 31 15.45 18.56 5.93
C LEU A 31 14.65 19.60 6.70
N LEU A 32 14.54 20.82 6.16
CA LEU A 32 13.74 21.89 6.76
C LEU A 32 12.24 21.56 6.81
N GLU A 33 11.67 20.97 5.74
CA GLU A 33 10.28 20.46 5.75
C GLU A 33 10.06 19.41 6.85
N LYS A 34 11.04 18.51 7.07
CA LYS A 34 10.97 17.51 8.14
C LYS A 34 11.04 18.10 9.54
N MET A 35 11.78 19.18 9.70
CA MET A 35 11.92 19.87 11.00
C MET A 35 10.68 20.71 11.32
N ALA A 36 10.03 21.26 10.31
CA ALA A 36 8.87 22.15 10.43
C ALA A 36 7.56 21.41 10.07
N GLN A 37 7.24 20.32 10.78
CA GLN A 37 6.07 19.45 10.47
C GLN A 37 4.71 20.17 10.60
N ASP A 38 4.65 21.25 11.38
CA ASP A 38 3.42 22.04 11.60
C ASP A 38 3.20 23.11 10.52
N HIS A 39 4.15 23.28 9.60
CA HIS A 39 4.07 24.24 8.51
C HIS A 39 3.53 23.60 7.22
N VAL A 40 3.02 24.44 6.35
CA VAL A 40 2.61 24.01 5.00
C VAL A 40 3.85 23.64 4.19
N PRO A 41 3.83 22.53 3.43
CA PRO A 41 4.93 22.17 2.54
C PRO A 41 5.25 23.29 1.54
N VAL A 42 6.52 23.38 1.17
CA VAL A 42 7.02 24.42 0.26
C VAL A 42 6.22 24.49 -1.04
N GLY A 43 5.71 25.68 -1.35
CA GLY A 43 4.98 26.00 -2.56
C GLY A 43 3.55 25.46 -2.63
N GLU A 44 3.02 24.87 -1.56
CA GLU A 44 1.63 24.39 -1.50
C GLU A 44 0.69 25.40 -0.85
N GLY A 45 1.24 26.39 -0.13
CA GLY A 45 0.50 27.48 0.47
C GLY A 45 0.31 28.69 -0.44
N ALA A 46 -0.69 29.53 -0.11
CA ALA A 46 -0.85 30.85 -0.67
C ALA A 46 -0.04 31.91 0.11
N ASP A 47 0.24 31.63 1.39
CA ASP A 47 0.93 32.51 2.31
C ASP A 47 2.35 31.98 2.57
N PRO A 48 3.39 32.69 2.13
CA PRO A 48 4.79 32.26 2.31
C PRO A 48 5.22 32.17 3.78
N ASP A 49 4.58 32.92 4.67
CA ASP A 49 4.93 32.92 6.10
C ASP A 49 4.42 31.68 6.83
N ARG A 50 3.53 30.93 6.19
CA ARG A 50 3.03 29.62 6.69
C ARG A 50 3.77 28.43 6.09
N GLU A 51 4.64 28.64 5.11
CA GLU A 51 5.46 27.58 4.52
C GLU A 51 6.64 27.22 5.44
N SER A 52 7.23 26.04 5.22
CA SER A 52 8.37 25.55 6.02
C SER A 52 9.65 26.37 5.82
N VAL A 53 9.81 26.97 4.63
CA VAL A 53 11.01 27.71 4.23
C VAL A 53 10.64 28.93 3.42
N ARG A 54 11.26 30.07 3.74
CA ARG A 54 11.21 31.28 2.92
C ARG A 54 12.51 31.44 2.14
N PHE A 55 12.42 31.45 0.82
CA PHE A 55 13.56 31.60 -0.06
C PHE A 55 13.85 33.06 -0.36
N SER A 56 15.15 33.37 -0.45
CA SER A 56 15.70 34.59 -1.04
C SER A 56 16.81 34.20 -2.03
N SER A 57 17.08 35.05 -2.99
CA SER A 57 18.18 34.84 -3.95
C SER A 57 19.39 35.67 -3.55
N ARG A 58 20.58 35.08 -3.66
CA ARG A 58 21.83 35.84 -3.51
C ARG A 58 22.00 36.79 -4.70
N VAL A 59 22.31 38.03 -4.40
CA VAL A 59 22.63 39.03 -5.41
C VAL A 59 24.13 39.30 -5.40
N ALA A 60 24.82 38.82 -6.42
CA ALA A 60 26.24 39.00 -6.57
C ALA A 60 26.63 38.82 -8.06
N PHE A 61 27.79 39.37 -8.48
CA PHE A 61 28.34 39.14 -9.81
C PHE A 61 29.35 38.00 -9.87
N ASP A 62 29.77 37.48 -8.70
CA ASP A 62 30.68 36.35 -8.62
C ASP A 62 29.95 35.02 -8.91
N PHE A 63 30.72 34.03 -9.33
CA PHE A 63 30.20 32.68 -9.58
C PHE A 63 29.97 31.99 -8.22
N PRO A 64 28.73 31.46 -7.95
CA PRO A 64 28.45 30.83 -6.67
C PRO A 64 29.17 29.50 -6.54
N ALA A 65 29.77 29.25 -5.38
CA ALA A 65 30.49 28.01 -5.09
C ALA A 65 29.54 26.83 -4.75
N SER A 66 28.30 27.11 -4.40
CA SER A 66 27.33 26.10 -3.95
C SER A 66 25.91 26.50 -4.34
N GLU A 67 24.98 25.55 -4.30
CA GLU A 67 23.55 25.78 -4.59
C GLU A 67 22.85 26.59 -3.50
N VAL A 68 23.26 26.38 -2.24
CA VAL A 68 22.76 27.07 -1.04
C VAL A 68 23.84 28.00 -0.52
N ASP A 69 23.52 29.27 -0.30
CA ASP A 69 24.43 30.23 0.27
C ASP A 69 24.38 30.19 1.81
N GLU A 70 23.21 30.40 2.36
CA GLU A 70 23.00 30.45 3.80
C GLU A 70 21.63 29.91 4.20
N VAL A 71 21.57 29.28 5.38
CA VAL A 71 20.32 28.86 6.01
C VAL A 71 20.25 29.49 7.41
N ARG A 72 19.23 30.32 7.63
CA ARG A 72 19.00 31.01 8.92
C ARG A 72 17.86 30.36 9.69
N LEU A 73 18.05 30.25 11.01
CA LEU A 73 17.02 29.81 11.91
C LEU A 73 15.78 30.72 11.83
N PRO A 74 14.59 30.21 12.15
CA PRO A 74 13.38 31.00 12.33
C PRO A 74 13.61 32.16 13.31
N ALA A 75 13.13 33.36 12.97
CA ALA A 75 13.29 34.54 13.83
C ALA A 75 12.46 34.43 15.12
N SER A 76 11.33 33.72 15.06
CA SER A 76 10.45 33.46 16.21
C SER A 76 9.75 32.09 16.02
N PRO A 77 9.25 31.47 17.11
CA PRO A 77 8.46 30.24 16.99
C PRO A 77 7.27 30.44 16.03
N GLY A 78 7.11 29.55 15.07
CA GLY A 78 6.02 29.61 14.08
C GLY A 78 6.34 30.41 12.82
N THR A 79 7.54 31.01 12.69
CA THR A 79 8.00 31.61 11.43
C THR A 79 8.85 30.64 10.62
N PRO A 80 8.85 30.74 9.26
CA PRO A 80 9.68 29.88 8.42
C PRO A 80 11.18 30.09 8.61
N ALA A 81 11.97 29.05 8.40
CA ALA A 81 13.42 29.20 8.22
C ALA A 81 13.69 30.01 6.94
N ARG A 82 14.73 30.84 6.94
CA ARG A 82 15.13 31.59 5.75
C ARG A 82 16.30 30.89 5.08
N MET A 83 16.21 30.72 3.76
CA MET A 83 17.26 30.12 2.94
C MET A 83 17.61 31.04 1.79
N THR A 84 18.86 31.45 1.70
CA THR A 84 19.42 32.16 0.54
C THR A 84 19.97 31.13 -0.43
N VAL A 85 19.51 31.20 -1.68
CA VAL A 85 19.84 30.23 -2.73
C VAL A 85 20.57 30.86 -3.90
N ASN A 86 21.40 30.06 -4.57
CA ASN A 86 22.13 30.41 -5.78
C ASN A 86 21.57 29.70 -7.03
N VAL A 87 20.64 28.75 -6.85
CA VAL A 87 20.10 27.90 -7.94
C VAL A 87 19.29 28.71 -8.94
N LEU A 88 18.53 29.67 -8.45
CA LEU A 88 17.62 30.50 -9.25
C LEU A 88 17.49 31.89 -8.62
N GLY A 89 17.59 32.93 -9.45
CA GLY A 89 17.36 34.30 -9.03
C GLY A 89 17.07 35.19 -10.22
N LEU A 90 16.32 36.26 -10.01
CA LEU A 90 16.02 37.27 -11.05
C LEU A 90 17.20 38.18 -11.33
N ALA A 91 18.01 38.54 -10.32
CA ALA A 91 19.18 39.38 -10.39
C ALA A 91 20.46 38.59 -10.09
N GLY A 92 21.61 39.13 -10.43
CA GLY A 92 22.92 38.48 -10.23
C GLY A 92 23.52 37.95 -11.52
N ALA A 93 24.69 37.29 -11.41
CA ALA A 93 25.46 36.80 -12.57
C ALA A 93 24.67 35.79 -13.43
N LEU A 94 23.77 35.01 -12.84
CA LEU A 94 22.93 33.99 -13.51
C LEU A 94 21.48 34.46 -13.71
N GLY A 95 21.14 35.68 -13.29
CA GLY A 95 19.78 36.20 -13.39
C GLY A 95 19.42 36.70 -14.79
N PRO A 96 18.14 36.68 -15.17
CA PRO A 96 17.67 37.23 -16.46
C PRO A 96 17.63 38.76 -16.50
N LEU A 97 17.72 39.43 -15.35
CA LEU A 97 17.74 40.92 -15.33
C LEU A 97 19.09 41.45 -15.84
N PRO A 98 19.08 42.54 -16.66
CA PRO A 98 20.27 43.17 -17.12
C PRO A 98 21.20 43.63 -15.99
N ALA A 99 22.51 43.63 -16.23
CA ALA A 99 23.53 43.98 -15.24
C ALA A 99 23.29 45.32 -14.49
N PRO A 100 22.83 46.41 -15.14
CA PRO A 100 22.57 47.69 -14.44
C PRO A 100 21.57 47.56 -13.31
N PHE A 101 20.55 46.66 -13.41
CA PHE A 101 19.61 46.43 -12.31
C PHE A 101 20.28 45.72 -11.16
N THR A 102 21.20 44.79 -11.43
CA THR A 102 21.99 44.10 -10.40
C THR A 102 22.93 45.06 -9.68
N GLU A 103 23.59 45.99 -10.43
CA GLU A 103 24.43 47.02 -9.85
C GLU A 103 23.64 47.95 -8.93
N MET A 104 22.49 48.48 -9.41
CA MET A 104 21.60 49.31 -8.62
C MET A 104 21.13 48.58 -7.35
N LEU A 105 20.87 47.32 -7.45
CA LEU A 105 20.41 46.49 -6.31
C LEU A 105 21.52 46.31 -5.28
N LEU A 106 22.77 46.08 -5.72
CA LEU A 106 23.94 45.99 -4.84
C LEU A 106 24.21 47.33 -4.14
N GLU A 107 24.15 48.47 -4.86
CA GLU A 107 24.27 49.82 -4.29
C GLU A 107 23.22 50.07 -3.20
N ARG A 108 21.95 49.73 -3.48
CA ARG A 108 20.84 49.89 -2.50
C ARG A 108 21.08 49.01 -1.26
N VAL A 109 21.48 47.77 -1.45
CA VAL A 109 21.79 46.85 -0.31
C VAL A 109 22.98 47.39 0.50
N ALA A 110 24.01 47.94 -0.14
CA ALA A 110 25.14 48.57 0.54
C ALA A 110 24.69 49.82 1.31
N ALA A 111 23.74 50.59 0.77
CA ALA A 111 23.10 51.72 1.45
C ALA A 111 22.12 51.31 2.55
N LYS A 112 21.99 50.00 2.90
CA LYS A 112 21.03 49.45 3.87
C LYS A 112 19.56 49.65 3.51
N ASP A 113 19.26 49.81 2.22
CA ASP A 113 17.91 49.85 1.67
C ASP A 113 17.60 48.48 1.00
N PRO A 114 16.94 47.55 1.68
CA PRO A 114 16.61 46.22 1.15
C PRO A 114 15.32 46.22 0.30
N ALA A 115 14.60 47.33 0.16
CA ALA A 115 13.25 47.33 -0.40
C ALA A 115 13.17 46.71 -1.80
N PHE A 116 14.10 47.03 -2.70
CA PHE A 116 14.11 46.50 -4.04
C PHE A 116 14.48 45.01 -4.07
N ARG A 117 15.42 44.56 -3.24
CA ARG A 117 15.73 43.14 -3.05
C ARG A 117 14.51 42.35 -2.54
N ASP A 118 13.89 42.86 -1.50
CA ASP A 118 12.74 42.18 -0.85
C ASP A 118 11.54 42.11 -1.80
N PHE A 119 11.37 43.11 -2.68
CA PHE A 119 10.40 43.08 -3.77
C PHE A 119 10.70 41.94 -4.77
N LEU A 120 11.93 41.80 -5.23
CA LEU A 120 12.32 40.71 -6.14
C LEU A 120 12.21 39.33 -5.45
N ASP A 121 12.45 39.27 -4.14
CA ASP A 121 12.38 38.03 -3.38
C ASP A 121 10.95 37.49 -3.24
N ILE A 122 9.93 38.30 -3.45
CA ILE A 122 8.54 37.82 -3.58
C ILE A 122 8.42 36.85 -4.76
N PHE A 123 9.02 37.21 -5.90
CA PHE A 123 9.01 36.38 -7.11
C PHE A 123 9.99 35.22 -6.99
N ASN A 124 11.21 35.50 -6.49
CA ASN A 124 12.25 34.48 -6.29
C ASN A 124 11.73 33.34 -5.41
N HIS A 125 11.08 33.65 -4.28
CA HIS A 125 10.50 32.65 -3.40
C HIS A 125 9.53 31.74 -4.17
N ARG A 126 8.62 32.32 -4.95
CA ARG A 126 7.63 31.54 -5.69
C ARG A 126 8.25 30.67 -6.78
N LEU A 127 9.22 31.22 -7.53
CA LEU A 127 9.91 30.49 -8.59
C LEU A 127 10.73 29.32 -8.04
N VAL A 128 11.49 29.54 -6.97
CA VAL A 128 12.27 28.49 -6.28
C VAL A 128 11.36 27.42 -5.69
N SER A 129 10.24 27.83 -5.08
CA SER A 129 9.24 26.89 -4.57
C SER A 129 8.63 26.01 -5.67
N LEU A 130 8.32 26.59 -6.82
CA LEU A 130 7.83 25.84 -7.99
C LEU A 130 8.89 24.88 -8.55
N LEU A 131 10.15 25.30 -8.60
CA LEU A 131 11.26 24.43 -9.01
C LEU A 131 11.39 23.21 -8.09
N TYR A 132 11.34 23.44 -6.77
CA TYR A 132 11.36 22.37 -5.77
C TYR A 132 10.16 21.41 -5.95
N ARG A 133 8.93 21.96 -6.08
CA ARG A 133 7.72 21.16 -6.30
C ARG A 133 7.77 20.32 -7.57
N ALA A 134 8.27 20.89 -8.67
CA ALA A 134 8.41 20.18 -9.94
C ALA A 134 9.28 18.93 -9.76
N ARG A 135 10.43 19.08 -9.09
CA ARG A 135 11.33 17.94 -8.82
C ARG A 135 10.74 16.95 -7.82
N LYS A 136 10.10 17.46 -6.75
CA LYS A 136 9.40 16.62 -5.74
C LYS A 136 8.34 15.73 -6.41
N ARG A 137 7.61 16.29 -7.38
CA ARG A 137 6.57 15.55 -8.11
C ARG A 137 7.13 14.45 -9.02
N LEU A 138 8.31 14.66 -9.60
CA LEU A 138 8.95 13.70 -10.51
C LEU A 138 9.76 12.61 -9.77
N ARG A 139 10.09 12.81 -8.51
CA ARG A 139 10.93 11.89 -7.72
C ARG A 139 10.22 11.45 -6.44
N PRO A 140 9.66 10.23 -6.41
CA PRO A 140 8.96 9.68 -5.23
C PRO A 140 9.82 9.67 -3.96
N ALA A 141 11.13 9.47 -4.11
CA ALA A 141 12.08 9.43 -3.00
C ALA A 141 12.23 10.77 -2.25
N ILE A 142 11.92 11.89 -2.93
CA ILE A 142 11.96 13.23 -2.33
C ILE A 142 10.63 13.55 -1.63
N ALA A 143 9.51 13.07 -2.17
CA ALA A 143 8.20 13.21 -1.57
C ALA A 143 8.15 12.38 -0.28
N TRP A 144 8.50 13.01 0.86
CA TRP A 144 8.45 12.37 2.16
C TRP A 144 7.03 12.42 2.73
N GLU A 145 6.14 11.71 2.08
CA GLU A 145 4.87 11.34 2.69
C GLU A 145 4.98 9.90 3.22
N ARG A 146 4.08 9.53 4.12
CA ARG A 146 3.96 8.12 4.50
C ARG A 146 3.78 7.31 3.21
N PRO A 147 4.46 6.15 3.07
CA PRO A 147 4.39 5.36 1.85
C PRO A 147 2.98 5.04 1.36
N ASP A 148 2.01 5.04 2.28
CA ASP A 148 0.59 4.75 2.03
C ASP A 148 -0.25 5.98 1.65
N ARG A 149 0.28 7.21 1.76
CA ARG A 149 -0.47 8.47 1.54
C ARG A 149 0.01 9.31 0.37
N GLY A 150 1.18 9.00 -0.18
CA GLY A 150 1.77 9.72 -1.29
C GLY A 150 0.97 9.63 -2.58
N VAL A 151 1.26 10.52 -3.53
CA VAL A 151 0.61 10.55 -4.86
C VAL A 151 0.76 9.19 -5.57
N TYR A 152 1.92 8.57 -5.45
CA TYR A 152 2.20 7.26 -6.07
C TYR A 152 1.41 6.14 -5.40
N ALA A 153 1.28 6.15 -4.07
CA ALA A 153 0.46 5.17 -3.36
C ALA A 153 -1.01 5.30 -3.76
N ARG A 154 -1.54 6.51 -3.85
CA ARG A 154 -2.92 6.75 -4.31
C ARG A 154 -3.14 6.23 -5.73
N ALA A 155 -2.18 6.48 -6.64
CA ALA A 155 -2.24 5.93 -7.99
C ALA A 155 -2.19 4.39 -7.99
N ALA A 156 -1.30 3.78 -7.20
CA ALA A 156 -1.19 2.34 -7.06
C ALA A 156 -2.48 1.73 -6.46
N PHE A 157 -3.06 2.34 -5.43
CA PHE A 157 -4.36 1.93 -4.89
C PHE A 157 -5.49 2.05 -5.92
N ALA A 158 -5.49 3.11 -6.74
CA ALA A 158 -6.46 3.25 -7.82
C ALA A 158 -6.36 2.12 -8.87
N LEU A 159 -5.14 1.70 -9.21
CA LEU A 159 -4.90 0.60 -10.14
C LEU A 159 -5.43 -0.74 -9.64
N ILE A 160 -5.44 -0.99 -8.33
CA ILE A 160 -5.96 -2.22 -7.73
C ILE A 160 -7.42 -2.10 -7.25
N GLY A 161 -8.08 -0.97 -7.55
CA GLY A 161 -9.50 -0.74 -7.22
C GLY A 161 -9.76 -0.18 -5.82
N LEU A 162 -8.73 0.23 -5.07
CA LEU A 162 -8.85 0.82 -3.73
C LEU A 162 -8.73 2.35 -3.72
N GLY A 163 -8.79 3.00 -4.89
CA GLY A 163 -8.62 4.44 -5.03
C GLY A 163 -9.81 5.29 -4.56
N THR A 164 -10.98 4.68 -4.39
CA THR A 164 -12.18 5.38 -3.91
C THR A 164 -12.16 5.46 -2.39
N GLU A 165 -12.54 6.62 -1.86
CA GLU A 165 -12.65 6.83 -0.42
C GLU A 165 -13.64 5.84 0.22
N GLY A 166 -13.26 5.28 1.37
CA GLY A 166 -14.04 4.28 2.10
C GLY A 166 -13.84 2.83 1.66
N LEU A 167 -13.10 2.53 0.58
CA LEU A 167 -12.77 1.15 0.18
C LEU A 167 -11.56 0.59 0.93
N GLY A 168 -10.63 1.42 1.36
CA GLY A 168 -9.48 0.99 2.15
C GLY A 168 -9.84 0.53 3.56
N ARG A 169 -8.95 -0.22 4.17
CA ARG A 169 -9.00 -0.71 5.57
C ARG A 169 -10.21 -1.61 5.88
N ARG A 170 -10.70 -2.35 4.90
CA ARG A 170 -11.82 -3.30 5.07
C ARG A 170 -11.36 -4.72 5.31
N MET A 171 -10.11 -5.02 5.03
CA MET A 171 -9.51 -6.34 5.22
C MET A 171 -8.69 -6.38 6.51
N ASP A 172 -8.48 -7.58 7.05
CA ASP A 172 -7.53 -7.81 8.13
C ASP A 172 -6.06 -7.70 7.65
N VAL A 173 -5.85 -7.71 6.33
CA VAL A 173 -4.58 -7.45 5.67
C VAL A 173 -4.35 -5.94 5.59
N ASP A 174 -3.16 -5.46 5.99
CA ASP A 174 -2.81 -4.05 5.87
C ASP A 174 -2.74 -3.67 4.37
N ASP A 175 -3.49 -2.63 3.98
CA ASP A 175 -3.50 -2.14 2.60
C ASP A 175 -2.10 -1.80 2.07
N ARG A 176 -1.17 -1.40 2.93
CA ARG A 176 0.23 -1.12 2.56
C ARG A 176 0.93 -2.31 1.92
N VAL A 177 0.59 -3.52 2.36
CA VAL A 177 1.15 -4.75 1.80
C VAL A 177 0.71 -4.92 0.35
N LEU A 178 -0.52 -4.52 0.02
CA LEU A 178 -1.05 -4.61 -1.34
C LEU A 178 -0.29 -3.73 -2.34
N LEU A 179 0.35 -2.65 -1.86
CA LEU A 179 1.20 -1.80 -2.71
C LEU A 179 2.36 -2.58 -3.32
N SER A 180 2.95 -3.52 -2.57
CA SER A 180 4.04 -4.37 -3.07
C SER A 180 3.57 -5.30 -4.19
N TYR A 181 2.30 -5.68 -4.18
CA TYR A 181 1.70 -6.59 -5.16
C TYR A 181 0.88 -5.88 -6.24
N THR A 182 0.93 -4.54 -6.30
CA THR A 182 0.13 -3.75 -7.27
C THR A 182 0.30 -4.25 -8.70
N GLY A 183 1.54 -4.56 -9.12
CA GLY A 183 1.83 -5.06 -10.46
C GLY A 183 1.15 -6.39 -10.81
N LEU A 184 0.91 -7.24 -9.80
CA LEU A 184 0.18 -8.50 -9.95
C LEU A 184 -1.34 -8.27 -9.86
N LEU A 185 -1.77 -7.48 -8.88
CA LEU A 185 -3.18 -7.24 -8.58
C LEU A 185 -3.89 -6.32 -9.57
N ALA A 186 -3.16 -5.47 -10.30
CA ALA A 186 -3.72 -4.58 -11.32
C ALA A 186 -4.06 -5.29 -12.65
N ARG A 187 -3.51 -6.47 -12.87
CA ARG A 187 -3.78 -7.24 -14.10
C ARG A 187 -5.22 -7.76 -14.13
N ARG A 188 -5.84 -7.74 -15.29
CA ARG A 188 -7.17 -8.33 -15.49
C ARG A 188 -7.14 -9.85 -15.44
N THR A 189 -6.12 -10.46 -16.06
CA THR A 189 -5.93 -11.92 -16.05
C THR A 189 -5.19 -12.32 -14.78
N ARG A 190 -5.74 -13.30 -14.05
CA ARG A 190 -5.15 -13.84 -12.83
C ARG A 190 -4.47 -15.17 -13.10
N SER A 191 -3.20 -15.28 -12.73
CA SER A 191 -2.43 -16.51 -12.90
C SER A 191 -2.35 -17.26 -11.57
N ALA A 192 -2.54 -18.58 -11.62
CA ALA A 192 -2.36 -19.43 -10.43
C ALA A 192 -0.92 -19.39 -9.89
N VAL A 193 0.06 -19.19 -10.77
CA VAL A 193 1.48 -19.07 -10.38
C VAL A 193 1.70 -17.75 -9.63
N GLU A 194 1.15 -16.63 -10.11
CA GLU A 194 1.25 -15.35 -9.45
C GLU A 194 0.57 -15.36 -8.08
N LEU A 195 -0.63 -15.94 -8.00
CA LEU A 195 -1.34 -16.13 -6.73
C LEU A 195 -0.50 -16.93 -5.74
N ARG A 196 0.06 -18.05 -6.18
CA ARG A 196 0.94 -18.90 -5.36
C ARG A 196 2.14 -18.13 -4.83
N LEU A 197 2.84 -17.38 -5.70
CA LEU A 197 4.02 -16.61 -5.31
C LEU A 197 3.68 -15.50 -4.32
N MET A 198 2.59 -14.77 -4.56
CA MET A 198 2.11 -13.71 -3.67
C MET A 198 1.78 -14.26 -2.27
N LEU A 199 1.06 -15.39 -2.20
CA LEU A 199 0.72 -16.00 -0.92
C LEU A 199 1.96 -16.57 -0.21
N ALA A 200 2.88 -17.18 -0.95
CA ALA A 200 4.12 -17.70 -0.38
C ALA A 200 5.01 -16.59 0.21
N ASP A 201 5.09 -15.46 -0.48
CA ASP A 201 5.83 -14.29 0.00
C ASP A 201 5.16 -13.64 1.22
N TYR A 202 3.84 -13.43 1.17
CA TYR A 202 3.11 -12.78 2.26
C TYR A 202 3.11 -13.59 3.57
N PHE A 203 2.86 -14.90 3.49
CA PHE A 203 2.78 -15.78 4.66
C PHE A 203 4.11 -16.43 5.05
N ALA A 204 5.13 -16.31 4.22
CA ALA A 204 6.43 -16.96 4.37
C ALA A 204 6.33 -18.50 4.59
N VAL A 205 5.41 -19.15 3.85
CA VAL A 205 5.16 -20.59 3.90
C VAL A 205 5.15 -21.18 2.49
N GLY A 206 5.40 -22.49 2.38
CA GLY A 206 5.23 -23.21 1.12
C GLY A 206 3.77 -23.17 0.65
N VAL A 207 3.52 -22.75 -0.59
CA VAL A 207 2.19 -22.70 -1.18
C VAL A 207 2.14 -23.48 -2.47
N THR A 208 1.11 -24.29 -2.63
CA THR A 208 0.76 -24.97 -3.89
C THR A 208 -0.62 -24.50 -4.34
N CYS A 209 -0.84 -24.44 -5.65
CA CYS A 209 -2.14 -24.11 -6.21
C CYS A 209 -2.51 -25.17 -7.25
N THR A 210 -3.56 -25.94 -6.97
CA THR A 210 -4.10 -26.96 -7.87
C THR A 210 -5.37 -26.42 -8.51
N GLN A 211 -5.36 -26.27 -9.83
CA GLN A 211 -6.47 -25.74 -10.61
C GLN A 211 -7.46 -26.83 -11.00
N PHE A 212 -8.64 -26.44 -11.46
CA PHE A 212 -9.69 -27.33 -11.98
C PHE A 212 -10.17 -28.35 -10.96
N LEU A 213 -10.43 -27.90 -9.74
CA LEU A 213 -11.07 -28.73 -8.75
C LEU A 213 -12.60 -28.63 -8.95
N GLY A 214 -13.14 -29.64 -9.60
CA GLY A 214 -14.55 -29.71 -9.92
C GLY A 214 -15.44 -29.77 -8.68
N ARG A 215 -16.64 -29.22 -8.79
CA ARG A 215 -17.65 -29.23 -7.71
C ARG A 215 -19.06 -29.28 -8.25
N TRP A 216 -19.96 -29.72 -7.38
CA TRP A 216 -21.39 -29.69 -7.65
C TRP A 216 -21.94 -28.30 -7.33
N LEU A 217 -22.51 -27.63 -8.33
CA LEU A 217 -23.25 -26.38 -8.20
C LEU A 217 -24.73 -26.69 -8.03
N GLU A 218 -25.39 -26.06 -7.08
CA GLU A 218 -26.84 -26.16 -6.93
C GLU A 218 -27.51 -25.24 -7.95
N LEU A 219 -28.46 -25.82 -8.68
CA LEU A 219 -29.27 -25.05 -9.61
C LEU A 219 -30.40 -24.33 -8.88
N ASP A 220 -30.65 -23.09 -9.22
CA ASP A 220 -31.82 -22.35 -8.75
C ASP A 220 -33.11 -23.07 -9.20
N LEU A 221 -34.18 -22.90 -8.45
CA LEU A 221 -35.44 -23.59 -8.70
C LEU A 221 -35.98 -23.33 -10.10
N ASP A 222 -35.70 -22.19 -10.65
CA ASP A 222 -36.09 -21.76 -12.00
C ASP A 222 -35.23 -22.36 -13.11
N GLN A 223 -34.06 -22.88 -12.81
CA GLN A 223 -33.15 -23.56 -13.74
C GLN A 223 -33.31 -25.08 -13.76
N ARG A 224 -34.07 -25.65 -12.82
CA ARG A 224 -34.28 -27.09 -12.73
C ARG A 224 -35.33 -27.55 -13.73
N THR A 225 -35.04 -28.66 -14.40
CA THR A 225 -36.02 -29.30 -15.28
C THR A 225 -37.05 -30.01 -14.42
N ALA A 226 -38.33 -29.66 -14.56
CA ALA A 226 -39.46 -30.32 -13.92
C ALA A 226 -40.29 -31.08 -14.95
N LEU A 227 -40.71 -32.32 -14.60
CA LEU A 227 -41.68 -33.06 -15.39
C LEU A 227 -43.07 -32.37 -15.21
N GLY A 228 -43.56 -31.85 -16.32
CA GLY A 228 -44.67 -30.93 -16.29
C GLY A 228 -46.00 -31.49 -15.89
N THR A 229 -46.70 -30.76 -15.07
CA THR A 229 -48.12 -30.66 -15.02
C THR A 229 -48.57 -29.35 -15.64
N SER A 230 -49.64 -29.39 -16.33
CA SER A 230 -50.35 -28.30 -17.03
C SER A 230 -50.17 -26.92 -16.37
N GLY A 231 -49.39 -26.05 -17.00
CA GLY A 231 -49.29 -24.66 -16.57
C GLY A 231 -47.92 -24.03 -16.77
N GLY A 232 -47.41 -23.99 -18.03
CA GLY A 232 -46.24 -23.20 -18.37
C GLY A 232 -44.92 -23.93 -18.22
N GLY A 233 -44.84 -25.06 -18.89
CA GLY A 233 -43.65 -25.92 -18.82
C GLY A 233 -42.42 -25.30 -19.48
N ARG A 234 -41.45 -24.92 -18.69
CA ARG A 234 -40.06 -24.66 -19.11
C ARG A 234 -39.41 -25.86 -19.79
N PHE A 235 -40.04 -27.03 -19.72
CA PHE A 235 -39.63 -28.24 -20.41
C PHE A 235 -39.59 -28.06 -21.95
N ASN A 236 -40.57 -27.32 -22.52
CA ASN A 236 -40.62 -27.06 -23.96
C ASN A 236 -39.60 -26.00 -24.44
N GLU A 237 -39.23 -25.07 -23.61
CA GLU A 237 -38.23 -24.04 -24.02
C GLU A 237 -36.81 -24.59 -24.07
N LEU A 238 -36.43 -25.42 -23.14
CA LEU A 238 -35.09 -26.03 -23.10
C LEU A 238 -34.92 -27.09 -24.20
N THR A 239 -35.95 -27.86 -24.52
CA THR A 239 -35.87 -28.86 -25.60
C THR A 239 -36.10 -28.25 -26.99
N ALA A 240 -36.94 -27.23 -27.10
CA ALA A 240 -37.22 -26.58 -28.40
C ALA A 240 -36.04 -25.68 -28.86
N ARG A 241 -35.19 -25.18 -27.99
CA ARG A 241 -34.02 -24.36 -28.32
C ARG A 241 -32.68 -25.13 -28.36
N GLY A 242 -32.72 -26.46 -28.32
CA GLY A 242 -31.48 -27.28 -28.31
C GLY A 242 -30.69 -27.20 -27.00
N GLY A 243 -31.28 -26.64 -25.93
CA GLY A 243 -30.71 -26.67 -24.59
C GLY A 243 -30.91 -28.06 -23.97
N GLY A 244 -29.83 -28.68 -23.46
CA GLY A 244 -29.92 -29.96 -22.79
C GLY A 244 -30.72 -29.89 -21.48
N ALA A 245 -31.64 -30.82 -21.29
CA ALA A 245 -32.34 -30.96 -20.01
C ALA A 245 -31.34 -31.41 -18.92
N VAL A 246 -31.30 -30.70 -17.79
CA VAL A 246 -30.47 -31.08 -16.66
C VAL A 246 -31.30 -31.89 -15.69
N LEU A 247 -30.91 -33.18 -15.50
CA LEU A 247 -31.53 -34.07 -14.53
C LEU A 247 -31.00 -33.77 -13.11
N GLY A 248 -31.91 -33.45 -12.20
CA GLY A 248 -31.61 -33.22 -10.79
C GLY A 248 -31.48 -31.75 -10.42
N SER A 249 -30.95 -31.50 -9.21
CA SER A 249 -30.83 -30.18 -8.62
C SER A 249 -29.41 -29.61 -8.62
N ARG A 250 -28.43 -30.35 -9.17
CA ARG A 250 -27.02 -30.00 -9.18
C ARG A 250 -26.36 -30.33 -10.50
N VAL A 251 -25.41 -29.49 -10.89
CA VAL A 251 -24.56 -29.68 -12.10
C VAL A 251 -23.11 -29.74 -11.65
N TRP A 252 -22.35 -30.65 -12.25
CA TRP A 252 -20.91 -30.71 -12.04
C TRP A 252 -20.20 -29.73 -12.94
N ASP A 253 -19.41 -28.84 -12.32
CA ASP A 253 -18.53 -27.91 -13.05
C ASP A 253 -17.07 -28.17 -12.65
N GLN A 254 -16.27 -28.60 -13.62
CA GLN A 254 -14.85 -28.86 -13.45
C GLN A 254 -14.03 -27.57 -13.27
N GLY A 255 -14.51 -26.45 -13.82
CA GLY A 255 -13.85 -25.15 -13.77
C GLY A 255 -14.18 -24.32 -12.54
N ALA A 256 -15.14 -24.76 -11.71
CA ALA A 256 -15.74 -23.93 -10.66
C ALA A 256 -14.81 -23.68 -9.45
N GLY A 257 -13.64 -24.32 -9.35
CA GLY A 257 -12.82 -24.17 -8.15
C GLY A 257 -11.36 -24.55 -8.31
N PHE A 258 -10.61 -24.23 -7.25
CA PHE A 258 -9.19 -24.58 -7.11
C PHE A 258 -8.85 -24.88 -5.62
N GLU A 259 -7.70 -25.50 -5.40
CA GLU A 259 -7.18 -25.81 -4.06
C GLU A 259 -5.88 -25.08 -3.80
N ILE A 260 -5.79 -24.41 -2.64
CA ILE A 260 -4.56 -23.81 -2.13
C ILE A 260 -4.02 -24.74 -1.05
N GLY A 261 -2.88 -25.37 -1.30
CA GLY A 261 -2.17 -26.16 -0.29
C GLY A 261 -1.13 -25.30 0.42
N LEU A 262 -1.16 -25.30 1.75
CA LEU A 262 -0.20 -24.62 2.60
C LEU A 262 0.64 -25.63 3.35
N GLY A 263 1.97 -25.52 3.28
CA GLY A 263 2.87 -26.34 4.07
C GLY A 263 4.10 -26.86 3.33
N PRO A 264 4.91 -27.65 4.05
CA PRO A 264 4.68 -28.21 5.40
C PRO A 264 4.78 -27.15 6.51
N LEU A 265 3.76 -27.07 7.37
CA LEU A 265 3.59 -26.08 8.43
C LEU A 265 4.12 -26.59 9.78
N THR A 266 4.55 -25.68 10.63
CA THR A 266 4.70 -25.94 12.07
C THR A 266 3.33 -25.99 12.76
N LEU A 267 3.24 -26.60 13.94
CA LEU A 267 1.97 -26.68 14.68
C LEU A 267 1.37 -25.30 14.96
N SER A 268 2.21 -24.31 15.31
CA SER A 268 1.75 -22.94 15.58
C SER A 268 1.18 -22.28 14.31
N GLN A 269 1.85 -22.40 13.19
CA GLN A 269 1.36 -21.92 11.89
C GLN A 269 0.08 -22.61 11.47
N PHE A 270 0.02 -23.95 11.65
CA PHE A 270 -1.16 -24.74 11.36
C PHE A 270 -2.40 -24.25 12.15
N LEU A 271 -2.24 -24.01 13.46
CA LEU A 271 -3.31 -23.51 14.31
C LEU A 271 -3.76 -22.09 13.91
N ASP A 272 -2.83 -21.24 13.46
CA ASP A 272 -3.15 -19.89 12.98
C ASP A 272 -3.94 -19.91 11.66
N PHE A 273 -3.68 -20.89 10.79
CA PHE A 273 -4.43 -21.10 9.55
C PHE A 273 -5.74 -21.90 9.73
N LEU A 274 -6.15 -22.24 10.93
CA LEU A 274 -7.50 -22.74 11.18
C LEU A 274 -8.54 -21.60 11.15
N PRO A 275 -9.84 -21.88 10.90
CA PRO A 275 -10.88 -20.85 10.79
C PRO A 275 -11.04 -19.94 12.02
N VAL A 276 -10.50 -20.33 13.14
CA VAL A 276 -10.46 -19.55 14.39
C VAL A 276 -9.19 -18.72 14.54
N GLY A 277 -8.16 -18.99 13.75
CA GLY A 277 -6.92 -18.25 13.73
C GLY A 277 -7.03 -16.97 12.86
N ARG A 278 -6.06 -16.09 13.02
CA ARG A 278 -6.01 -14.83 12.24
C ARG A 278 -5.52 -15.07 10.80
N GLY A 279 -4.59 -15.99 10.62
CA GLY A 279 -3.99 -16.31 9.33
C GLY A 279 -5.00 -16.78 8.29
N PHE A 280 -5.99 -17.59 8.71
CA PHE A 280 -7.04 -18.05 7.80
C PHE A 280 -7.90 -16.92 7.23
N ARG A 281 -8.31 -15.96 8.08
CA ARG A 281 -9.12 -14.82 7.61
C ARG A 281 -8.37 -13.95 6.63
N SER A 282 -7.11 -13.61 6.95
CA SER A 282 -6.24 -12.86 6.06
C SER A 282 -6.02 -13.60 4.74
N LEU A 283 -5.83 -14.92 4.77
CA LEU A 283 -5.69 -15.76 3.58
C LEU A 283 -6.93 -15.68 2.70
N VAL A 284 -8.11 -15.92 3.28
CA VAL A 284 -9.38 -15.91 2.53
C VAL A 284 -9.62 -14.53 1.90
N GLN A 285 -9.39 -13.45 2.65
CA GLN A 285 -9.58 -12.09 2.17
C GLN A 285 -8.60 -11.75 1.02
N LEU A 286 -7.32 -12.11 1.16
CA LEU A 286 -6.31 -11.84 0.14
C LEU A 286 -6.59 -12.64 -1.15
N VAL A 287 -6.99 -13.90 -1.03
CA VAL A 287 -7.37 -14.74 -2.19
C VAL A 287 -8.61 -14.18 -2.87
N ARG A 288 -9.65 -13.82 -2.11
CA ARG A 288 -10.87 -13.21 -2.67
C ARG A 288 -10.58 -11.87 -3.34
N PHE A 289 -9.73 -11.07 -2.75
CA PHE A 289 -9.32 -9.81 -3.36
C PHE A 289 -8.56 -10.03 -4.69
N ALA A 290 -7.71 -11.06 -4.76
CA ALA A 290 -6.94 -11.37 -5.95
C ALA A 290 -7.75 -12.04 -7.05
N VAL A 291 -8.63 -13.01 -6.73
CA VAL A 291 -9.34 -13.86 -7.69
C VAL A 291 -10.77 -13.38 -7.94
N GLY A 292 -11.39 -12.70 -6.96
CA GLY A 292 -12.81 -12.36 -6.98
C GLY A 292 -13.69 -13.46 -6.40
N ASP A 293 -14.99 -13.32 -6.59
CA ASP A 293 -16.00 -14.24 -6.07
C ASP A 293 -16.51 -15.27 -7.10
N GLU A 294 -16.01 -15.23 -8.33
CA GLU A 294 -16.44 -16.13 -9.41
C GLU A 294 -16.03 -17.58 -9.15
N LEU A 295 -14.82 -17.77 -8.59
CA LEU A 295 -14.29 -19.10 -8.31
C LEU A 295 -14.33 -19.40 -6.81
N ASP A 296 -14.77 -20.60 -6.46
CA ASP A 296 -14.62 -21.08 -5.10
C ASP A 296 -13.27 -21.79 -4.91
N PHE A 297 -12.78 -21.79 -3.70
CA PHE A 297 -11.54 -22.48 -3.39
C PHE A 297 -11.59 -23.23 -2.06
N THR A 298 -10.73 -24.23 -1.95
CA THR A 298 -10.47 -24.96 -0.71
C THR A 298 -9.04 -24.69 -0.26
N VAL A 299 -8.83 -24.70 1.05
CA VAL A 299 -7.50 -24.59 1.65
C VAL A 299 -7.15 -25.93 2.27
N ARG A 300 -6.07 -26.54 1.81
CA ARG A 300 -5.50 -27.76 2.36
C ARG A 300 -4.30 -27.39 3.22
N LEU A 301 -4.33 -27.79 4.49
CA LEU A 301 -3.23 -27.57 5.43
C LEU A 301 -2.41 -28.83 5.56
N THR A 302 -1.09 -28.70 5.41
CA THR A 302 -0.15 -29.79 5.58
C THR A 302 0.70 -29.53 6.81
N LEU A 303 0.58 -30.40 7.83
CA LEU A 303 1.35 -30.32 9.07
C LEU A 303 2.57 -31.23 8.97
N LYS A 304 3.73 -30.75 9.43
CA LYS A 304 4.94 -31.58 9.53
C LYS A 304 4.69 -32.81 10.40
N ASP A 305 5.17 -33.97 9.93
CA ASP A 305 5.09 -35.26 10.61
C ASP A 305 5.56 -35.22 12.06
N THR A 306 6.70 -34.55 12.29
CA THR A 306 7.34 -34.41 13.62
C THR A 306 6.53 -33.56 14.60
N GLN A 307 5.60 -32.75 14.10
CA GLN A 307 4.84 -31.81 14.91
C GLN A 307 3.37 -32.20 15.14
N VAL A 308 2.96 -33.39 14.69
CA VAL A 308 1.63 -33.92 14.95
C VAL A 308 1.47 -34.23 16.45
N PRO A 309 0.63 -33.49 17.20
CA PRO A 309 0.49 -33.71 18.63
C PRO A 309 -0.40 -34.93 18.94
N PRO A 310 -0.16 -35.63 20.07
CA PRO A 310 -1.07 -36.66 20.52
C PRO A 310 -2.39 -36.02 21.03
N CYS A 311 -3.52 -36.64 20.73
CA CYS A 311 -4.82 -36.19 21.24
C CYS A 311 -4.93 -36.51 22.72
N ARG A 312 -5.18 -35.49 23.56
CA ARG A 312 -5.43 -35.61 24.99
C ARG A 312 -6.78 -34.96 25.33
N LEU A 313 -7.62 -35.66 26.07
CA LEU A 313 -8.86 -35.11 26.57
C LEU A 313 -8.57 -33.92 27.51
N GLY A 314 -9.31 -32.83 27.32
CA GLY A 314 -9.12 -31.62 28.14
C GLY A 314 -8.07 -30.62 27.62
N CYS A 315 -7.25 -30.96 26.61
CA CYS A 315 -6.20 -30.09 26.08
C CYS A 315 -6.61 -29.26 24.85
N GLY A 316 -7.91 -29.16 24.56
CA GLY A 316 -8.44 -28.29 23.52
C GLY A 316 -8.26 -28.73 22.07
N PRO A 317 -7.99 -30.03 21.71
CA PRO A 317 -8.00 -30.44 20.31
C PRO A 317 -9.40 -30.26 19.72
N ARG A 318 -9.46 -29.84 18.46
CA ARG A 318 -10.71 -29.61 17.73
C ARG A 318 -10.97 -30.77 16.79
N LEU A 319 -12.11 -31.45 16.97
CA LEU A 319 -12.50 -32.55 16.12
C LEU A 319 -12.59 -32.13 14.66
N GLY A 320 -12.01 -32.91 13.76
CA GLY A 320 -11.95 -32.61 12.33
C GLY A 320 -10.85 -31.63 11.90
N TRP A 321 -10.15 -30.96 12.83
CA TRP A 321 -9.11 -29.99 12.50
C TRP A 321 -7.76 -30.29 13.18
N SER A 322 -7.73 -30.49 14.49
CA SER A 322 -6.49 -30.65 15.25
C SER A 322 -6.50 -31.81 16.22
N ALA A 323 -7.39 -32.79 16.02
CA ALA A 323 -7.49 -33.99 16.82
C ALA A 323 -6.98 -35.18 16.00
N TRP A 324 -5.76 -35.62 16.27
CA TRP A 324 -5.18 -36.81 15.63
C TRP A 324 -5.16 -38.00 16.56
N LEU A 325 -5.65 -39.14 16.11
CA LEU A 325 -5.51 -40.39 16.83
C LEU A 325 -4.09 -40.94 16.60
N LYS A 326 -3.12 -40.50 17.41
CA LYS A 326 -1.72 -40.86 17.31
C LYS A 326 -1.36 -42.02 18.22
N THR A 327 -1.21 -43.23 17.67
CA THR A 327 -0.71 -44.41 18.38
C THR A 327 0.78 -44.65 18.14
N ARG A 328 1.30 -44.13 17.06
CA ARG A 328 2.75 -44.15 16.66
C ARG A 328 3.11 -42.86 15.94
N ASP A 329 4.39 -42.62 15.80
CA ASP A 329 4.83 -41.41 15.08
C ASP A 329 4.45 -41.48 13.60
N PHE A 330 4.12 -40.32 13.05
CA PHE A 330 3.82 -40.19 11.63
C PHE A 330 5.11 -40.29 10.84
N THR A 331 5.07 -40.98 9.71
CA THR A 331 6.20 -41.17 8.79
C THR A 331 6.15 -40.21 7.60
N ALA A 332 5.08 -39.46 7.45
CA ALA A 332 4.87 -38.46 6.40
C ALA A 332 4.03 -37.30 6.94
N ASP A 333 4.16 -36.14 6.31
CA ASP A 333 3.39 -34.94 6.62
C ASP A 333 1.88 -35.20 6.49
N ASP A 334 1.10 -34.70 7.44
CA ASP A 334 -0.35 -34.85 7.44
C ASP A 334 -1.03 -33.75 6.64
N SER A 335 -1.84 -34.12 5.65
CA SER A 335 -2.55 -33.20 4.75
C SER A 335 -4.06 -33.44 4.68
N GLN A 336 -4.64 -34.01 5.74
CA GLN A 336 -6.05 -34.40 5.76
C GLN A 336 -7.01 -33.21 5.91
N VAL A 337 -6.54 -32.11 6.52
CA VAL A 337 -7.40 -30.97 6.82
C VAL A 337 -7.65 -30.13 5.57
N ARG A 338 -8.93 -30.07 5.18
CA ARG A 338 -9.43 -29.23 4.09
C ARG A 338 -10.50 -28.29 4.60
N LEU A 339 -10.34 -27.02 4.29
CA LEU A 339 -11.20 -25.94 4.74
C LEU A 339 -11.82 -25.25 3.52
N ALA A 340 -13.12 -24.91 3.61
CA ALA A 340 -13.75 -24.11 2.58
C ALA A 340 -13.21 -22.68 2.62
N GLY A 341 -12.88 -22.11 1.46
CA GLY A 341 -12.40 -20.74 1.31
C GLY A 341 -13.48 -19.67 1.53
N ARG A 342 -14.25 -19.81 2.58
CA ARG A 342 -15.28 -18.86 3.02
C ARG A 342 -15.01 -18.49 4.48
N PRO A 343 -15.19 -17.19 4.85
CA PRO A 343 -15.08 -16.84 6.26
C PRO A 343 -16.07 -17.66 7.06
N PHE A 344 -15.62 -18.20 8.18
CA PHE A 344 -16.48 -18.97 9.10
C PHE A 344 -17.49 -18.01 9.74
N THR A 345 -18.64 -17.85 9.09
CA THR A 345 -19.80 -17.22 9.73
C THR A 345 -20.31 -18.24 10.74
N ARG A 346 -20.26 -17.97 12.05
CA ARG A 346 -20.97 -18.74 13.04
C ARG A 346 -22.39 -18.94 12.50
N LEU A 347 -22.78 -20.17 12.32
CA LEU A 347 -24.16 -20.52 12.03
C LEU A 347 -25.02 -19.88 13.14
N GLN A 348 -25.55 -18.70 12.88
CA GLN A 348 -26.71 -18.21 13.62
C GLN A 348 -27.78 -19.23 13.35
N GLY A 349 -28.26 -19.86 14.44
CA GLY A 349 -29.17 -20.98 14.39
C GLY A 349 -30.25 -20.76 13.33
N ARG A 350 -30.44 -21.71 12.44
CA ARG A 350 -31.66 -21.81 11.66
C ARG A 350 -32.84 -21.68 12.65
N PRO A 351 -33.74 -20.72 12.44
CA PRO A 351 -35.01 -20.80 13.17
C PRO A 351 -35.65 -22.14 12.80
N ALA A 352 -36.02 -22.91 13.81
CA ALA A 352 -36.80 -24.14 13.63
C ALA A 352 -38.03 -23.79 12.79
N ALA A 353 -38.15 -24.44 11.63
CA ALA A 353 -39.38 -24.37 10.86
C ALA A 353 -40.53 -24.89 11.73
N GLN A 354 -41.49 -24.04 11.98
CA GLN A 354 -42.81 -24.42 12.41
C GLN A 354 -43.60 -25.00 11.23
#